data_8337a445f7f793792dcbff34ff010cf6
#
_entry.id   8337a445f7f793792dcbff34ff010cf6
#
_cell.length_a   1.000
_cell.length_b   1.000
_cell.length_c   1.000
_cell.angle_alpha   90.00
_cell.angle_beta   90.00
_cell.angle_gamma   90.00
#
_symmetry.space_group_name_H-M   'P 1'
#
loop_
_entity.id
_entity.type
_entity.pdbx_description
1 polymer ?
#
loop_
_entity_poly.entity_id
_entity_poly.type
_entity_poly.pdbx_seq_one_letter_code
_entity_poly.pdbx_strand_id
1 'polypeptide(L)'
;MRLYLFLLLFLGLAAPVAAEAPAHLQSLERQLKAIEAGNPGNIGIAALDLATGDMVAVRGEEAFPMASTVKVAIAAQYLAQVEYGRRSLDTIIGGRPARRLLEAMIINSDNLATDIVLRDLGGPAKVQRWLKDNDVKGLRVDRNIAQLLAARRDLYDERDSSTPKAMVKLLQRIDSGTLIKPTGRNYLLSLMARCQTGKNRMRALLPFGTPVEHKTGTLDGLTTDVGFITLPDGRRLAVALFARHGANRPTTLANAARRIYDGFLSVMRVPFATTSPIALR
;
A
#
# COMPACT_ATOMS: atom_id res chain seq x y z
N MET A 1 42.66 -29.47 42.52
CA MET A 1 42.18 -29.47 41.10
C MET A 1 40.69 -29.11 41.11
N ARG A 2 40.33 -27.84 40.85
CA ARG A 2 38.92 -27.36 40.86
C ARG A 2 38.41 -27.29 39.41
N LEU A 3 37.44 -28.15 39.10
CA LEU A 3 36.81 -28.25 37.81
C LEU A 3 35.71 -27.15 37.74
N TYR A 4 35.87 -26.13 36.89
CA TYR A 4 34.85 -25.12 36.61
C TYR A 4 34.00 -25.63 35.45
N LEU A 5 32.72 -25.94 35.75
CA LEU A 5 31.71 -26.32 34.78
C LEU A 5 31.13 -25.01 34.16
N PHE A 6 31.49 -24.73 32.91
CA PHE A 6 30.90 -23.59 32.14
C PHE A 6 29.55 -24.05 31.61
N LEU A 7 28.47 -23.50 32.20
CA LEU A 7 27.10 -23.69 31.70
C LEU A 7 26.88 -22.67 30.55
N LEU A 8 26.95 -23.10 29.30
CA LEU A 8 26.58 -22.31 28.11
C LEU A 8 25.06 -22.18 28.05
N LEU A 9 24.55 -21.01 28.43
CA LEU A 9 23.14 -20.64 28.25
C LEU A 9 22.93 -20.30 26.76
N PHE A 10 22.30 -21.21 26.00
CA PHE A 10 21.80 -20.93 24.65
C PHE A 10 20.56 -20.04 24.77
N LEU A 11 20.69 -18.72 24.64
CA LEU A 11 19.55 -17.85 24.35
C LEU A 11 19.11 -18.09 22.89
N GLY A 12 18.10 -18.94 22.71
CA GLY A 12 17.43 -19.08 21.43
C GLY A 12 16.73 -17.75 21.09
N LEU A 13 17.24 -17.02 20.09
CA LEU A 13 16.52 -15.92 19.46
C LEU A 13 15.27 -16.50 18.78
N ALA A 14 14.13 -16.42 19.46
CA ALA A 14 12.84 -16.69 18.84
C ALA A 14 12.64 -15.67 17.71
N ALA A 15 12.63 -16.13 16.47
CA ALA A 15 12.22 -15.30 15.34
C ALA A 15 10.80 -14.75 15.61
N PRO A 16 10.51 -13.48 15.30
CA PRO A 16 9.16 -12.94 15.50
C PRO A 16 8.17 -13.75 14.67
N VAL A 17 7.30 -14.48 15.35
CA VAL A 17 6.16 -15.15 14.71
C VAL A 17 5.31 -14.06 14.09
N ALA A 18 5.14 -14.10 12.77
CA ALA A 18 4.24 -13.17 12.08
C ALA A 18 2.84 -13.33 12.73
N ALA A 19 2.27 -12.24 13.22
CA ALA A 19 0.95 -12.27 13.82
C ALA A 19 -0.04 -12.84 12.79
N GLU A 20 -0.72 -13.92 13.15
CA GLU A 20 -1.76 -14.55 12.34
C GLU A 20 -2.95 -13.59 12.18
N ALA A 21 -3.70 -13.76 11.10
CA ALA A 21 -4.93 -13.01 10.89
C ALA A 21 -5.94 -13.29 12.02
N PRO A 22 -6.80 -12.32 12.38
CA PRO A 22 -7.91 -12.54 13.30
C PRO A 22 -8.73 -13.78 12.92
N ALA A 23 -9.28 -14.49 13.90
CA ALA A 23 -9.95 -15.78 13.69
C ALA A 23 -10.99 -15.76 12.55
N HIS A 24 -11.77 -14.68 12.44
CA HIS A 24 -12.77 -14.49 11.40
C HIS A 24 -12.18 -14.26 10.00
N LEU A 25 -10.89 -13.91 9.88
CA LEU A 25 -10.19 -13.74 8.59
C LEU A 25 -9.26 -14.90 8.22
N GLN A 26 -9.14 -15.93 9.06
CA GLN A 26 -8.26 -17.07 8.78
C GLN A 26 -8.62 -17.83 7.49
N SER A 27 -9.93 -17.90 7.16
CA SER A 27 -10.37 -18.48 5.88
C SER A 27 -9.87 -17.68 4.70
N LEU A 28 -9.96 -16.34 4.76
CA LEU A 28 -9.42 -15.44 3.74
C LEU A 28 -7.89 -15.60 3.65
N GLU A 29 -7.20 -15.64 4.78
CA GLU A 29 -5.74 -15.81 4.79
C GLU A 29 -5.32 -17.09 4.08
N ARG A 30 -6.00 -18.23 4.35
CA ARG A 30 -5.75 -19.50 3.65
C ARG A 30 -5.97 -19.40 2.14
N GLN A 31 -7.03 -18.70 1.70
CA GLN A 31 -7.31 -18.50 0.27
C GLN A 31 -6.21 -17.65 -0.39
N LEU A 32 -5.72 -16.60 0.27
CA LEU A 32 -4.64 -15.76 -0.23
C LEU A 32 -3.30 -16.52 -0.27
N LYS A 33 -3.00 -17.34 0.75
CA LYS A 33 -1.85 -18.24 0.75
C LYS A 33 -1.92 -19.26 -0.40
N ALA A 34 -3.11 -19.78 -0.73
CA ALA A 34 -3.29 -20.66 -1.88
C ALA A 34 -3.03 -19.97 -3.23
N ILE A 35 -3.42 -18.71 -3.38
CA ILE A 35 -3.08 -17.89 -4.57
C ILE A 35 -1.56 -17.70 -4.69
N GLU A 36 -0.89 -17.42 -3.57
CA GLU A 36 0.56 -17.26 -3.53
C GLU A 36 1.27 -18.56 -3.88
N ALA A 37 0.90 -19.66 -3.22
CA ALA A 37 1.50 -20.98 -3.45
C ALA A 37 1.27 -21.54 -4.87
N GLY A 38 0.14 -21.20 -5.49
CA GLY A 38 -0.18 -21.58 -6.87
C GLY A 38 0.52 -20.72 -7.95
N ASN A 39 1.31 -19.72 -7.56
CA ASN A 39 2.03 -18.85 -8.50
C ASN A 39 3.53 -19.16 -8.44
N PRO A 40 4.21 -19.35 -9.58
CA PRO A 40 5.65 -19.61 -9.61
C PRO A 40 6.53 -18.40 -9.21
N GLY A 41 5.91 -17.24 -9.00
CA GLY A 41 6.57 -16.02 -8.52
C GLY A 41 6.24 -15.73 -7.05
N ASN A 42 6.79 -14.65 -6.51
CA ASN A 42 6.50 -14.21 -5.15
C ASN A 42 5.36 -13.20 -5.16
N ILE A 43 4.32 -13.46 -4.37
CA ILE A 43 3.15 -12.60 -4.24
C ILE A 43 3.08 -12.06 -2.82
N GLY A 44 3.27 -10.74 -2.67
CA GLY A 44 3.11 -10.03 -1.41
C GLY A 44 1.73 -9.37 -1.34
N ILE A 45 0.99 -9.64 -0.29
CA ILE A 45 -0.38 -9.16 -0.10
C ILE A 45 -0.53 -8.59 1.30
N ALA A 46 -1.19 -7.44 1.43
CA ALA A 46 -1.78 -7.00 2.68
C ALA A 46 -3.12 -6.30 2.41
N ALA A 47 -4.08 -6.53 3.30
CA ALA A 47 -5.34 -5.82 3.31
C ALA A 47 -5.71 -5.49 4.76
N LEU A 48 -6.13 -4.24 4.98
CA LEU A 48 -6.45 -3.67 6.29
C LEU A 48 -7.84 -3.04 6.22
N ASP A 49 -8.76 -3.49 7.05
CA ASP A 49 -10.02 -2.79 7.29
C ASP A 49 -9.74 -1.53 8.13
N LEU A 50 -10.02 -0.36 7.55
CA LEU A 50 -9.72 0.92 8.19
C LEU A 50 -10.66 1.25 9.36
N ALA A 51 -11.83 0.59 9.44
CA ALA A 51 -12.79 0.78 10.52
C ALA A 51 -12.47 -0.08 11.75
N THR A 52 -12.05 -1.34 11.55
CA THR A 52 -11.78 -2.28 12.64
C THR A 52 -10.31 -2.41 13.00
N GLY A 53 -9.41 -2.11 12.05
CA GLY A 53 -7.99 -2.38 12.18
C GLY A 53 -7.60 -3.84 11.90
N ASP A 54 -8.55 -4.68 11.51
CA ASP A 54 -8.30 -6.08 11.16
C ASP A 54 -7.45 -6.17 9.89
N MET A 55 -6.40 -6.99 9.93
CA MET A 55 -5.45 -7.14 8.83
C MET A 55 -5.29 -8.61 8.44
N VAL A 56 -5.21 -8.84 7.15
CA VAL A 56 -4.72 -10.10 6.58
C VAL A 56 -3.50 -9.83 5.72
N ALA A 57 -2.50 -10.71 5.76
CA ALA A 57 -1.29 -10.54 4.97
C ALA A 57 -0.67 -11.89 4.56
N VAL A 58 -0.07 -11.91 3.37
CA VAL A 58 0.78 -13.00 2.86
C VAL A 58 2.10 -12.37 2.42
N ARG A 59 3.23 -12.91 2.87
CA ARG A 59 4.56 -12.29 2.71
C ARG A 59 4.55 -10.80 3.11
N GLY A 60 3.79 -10.47 4.16
CA GLY A 60 3.48 -9.09 4.53
C GLY A 60 4.68 -8.25 4.94
N GLU A 61 5.77 -8.88 5.40
CA GLU A 61 7.03 -8.23 5.80
C GLU A 61 8.14 -8.36 4.75
N GLU A 62 7.89 -9.05 3.64
CA GLU A 62 8.87 -9.18 2.57
C GLU A 62 8.94 -7.91 1.75
N ALA A 63 10.16 -7.46 1.43
CA ALA A 63 10.38 -6.26 0.63
C ALA A 63 10.14 -6.54 -0.86
N PHE A 64 9.36 -5.68 -1.51
CA PHE A 64 9.10 -5.68 -2.94
C PHE A 64 9.41 -4.30 -3.52
N PRO A 65 9.98 -4.22 -4.74
CA PRO A 65 10.12 -2.93 -5.42
C PRO A 65 8.75 -2.26 -5.56
N MET A 66 8.67 -0.98 -5.21
CA MET A 66 7.41 -0.22 -5.31
C MET A 66 7.04 0.11 -6.76
N ALA A 67 8.04 0.25 -7.63
CA ALA A 67 7.84 0.86 -8.95
C ALA A 67 7.05 2.18 -8.81
N SER A 68 6.06 2.42 -9.66
CA SER A 68 5.28 3.67 -9.61
C SER A 68 4.32 3.80 -8.42
N THR A 69 4.20 2.82 -7.52
CA THR A 69 3.39 3.00 -6.31
C THR A 69 4.04 3.95 -5.30
N VAL A 70 5.36 4.17 -5.40
CA VAL A 70 6.07 5.22 -4.63
C VAL A 70 5.49 6.62 -4.85
N LYS A 71 4.83 6.86 -5.99
CA LYS A 71 4.21 8.15 -6.34
C LYS A 71 3.11 8.59 -5.35
N VAL A 72 2.51 7.63 -4.63
CA VAL A 72 1.56 7.94 -3.55
C VAL A 72 2.27 8.67 -2.40
N ALA A 73 3.45 8.20 -1.97
CA ALA A 73 4.23 8.85 -0.92
C ALA A 73 4.76 10.23 -1.37
N ILE A 74 5.22 10.33 -2.63
CA ILE A 74 5.69 11.61 -3.21
C ILE A 74 4.56 12.64 -3.25
N ALA A 75 3.36 12.24 -3.71
CA ALA A 75 2.19 13.11 -3.73
C ALA A 75 1.76 13.53 -2.32
N ALA A 76 1.75 12.59 -1.37
CA ALA A 76 1.41 12.90 0.03
C ALA A 76 2.36 13.93 0.63
N GLN A 77 3.69 13.80 0.42
CA GLN A 77 4.65 14.79 0.88
C GLN A 77 4.42 16.16 0.23
N TYR A 78 4.15 16.21 -1.08
CA TYR A 78 3.87 17.49 -1.76
C TYR A 78 2.66 18.17 -1.14
N LEU A 79 1.57 17.42 -0.96
CA LEU A 79 0.33 17.92 -0.39
C LEU A 79 0.49 18.35 1.07
N ALA A 80 1.25 17.62 1.88
CA ALA A 80 1.61 18.06 3.22
C ALA A 80 2.30 19.44 3.21
N GLN A 81 3.19 19.69 2.25
CA GLN A 81 3.86 20.99 2.14
C GLN A 81 2.92 22.10 1.65
N VAL A 82 1.93 21.78 0.82
CA VAL A 82 0.85 22.72 0.45
C VAL A 82 0.04 23.12 1.69
N GLU A 83 -0.32 22.18 2.53
CA GLU A 83 -1.08 22.41 3.76
C GLU A 83 -0.33 23.24 4.81
N TYR A 84 1.01 23.16 4.81
CA TYR A 84 1.86 24.03 5.65
C TYR A 84 2.20 25.37 4.99
N GLY A 85 1.60 25.71 3.85
CA GLY A 85 1.85 26.96 3.12
C GLY A 85 3.25 27.07 2.51
N ARG A 86 4.01 25.97 2.47
CA ARG A 86 5.37 25.95 1.90
C ARG A 86 5.37 25.78 0.38
N ARG A 87 4.26 25.30 -0.20
CA ARG A 87 4.02 25.12 -1.62
C ARG A 87 2.58 25.47 -1.98
N SER A 88 2.30 25.57 -3.28
CA SER A 88 0.95 25.74 -3.80
C SER A 88 0.74 24.80 -4.99
N LEU A 89 -0.50 24.36 -5.18
CA LEU A 89 -0.89 23.59 -6.37
C LEU A 89 -0.80 24.41 -7.67
N ASP A 90 -0.80 25.74 -7.55
CA ASP A 90 -0.70 26.68 -8.68
C ASP A 90 0.75 27.08 -9.01
N THR A 91 1.71 26.78 -8.13
CA THR A 91 3.13 27.05 -8.38
C THR A 91 3.59 26.40 -9.67
N ILE A 92 4.22 27.18 -10.54
CA ILE A 92 4.82 26.66 -11.78
C ILE A 92 6.15 26.00 -11.43
N ILE A 93 6.25 24.70 -11.67
CA ILE A 93 7.47 23.90 -11.54
C ILE A 93 7.70 23.15 -12.85
N GLY A 94 8.93 23.21 -13.37
CA GLY A 94 9.25 22.61 -14.68
C GLY A 94 8.34 23.08 -15.83
N GLY A 95 7.90 24.34 -15.80
CA GLY A 95 7.05 24.96 -16.82
C GLY A 95 5.55 24.61 -16.74
N ARG A 96 5.10 23.91 -15.70
CA ARG A 96 3.69 23.47 -15.53
C ARG A 96 3.21 23.72 -14.10
N PRO A 97 1.91 24.03 -13.88
CA PRO A 97 1.35 24.10 -12.54
C PRO A 97 1.51 22.75 -11.83
N ALA A 98 1.88 22.79 -10.56
CA ALA A 98 2.10 21.59 -9.74
C ALA A 98 0.89 20.63 -9.75
N ARG A 99 -0.35 21.16 -9.74
CA ARG A 99 -1.57 20.37 -9.86
C ARG A 99 -1.58 19.49 -11.11
N ARG A 100 -1.11 19.99 -12.25
CA ARG A 100 -1.06 19.26 -13.52
C ARG A 100 0.00 18.16 -13.51
N LEU A 101 1.09 18.40 -12.80
CA LEU A 101 2.13 17.37 -12.61
C LEU A 101 1.64 16.26 -11.68
N LEU A 102 0.96 16.59 -10.57
CA LEU A 102 0.35 15.59 -9.67
C LEU A 102 -0.73 14.77 -10.39
N GLU A 103 -1.58 15.43 -11.21
CA GLU A 103 -2.56 14.73 -12.06
C GLU A 103 -1.86 13.74 -13.01
N ALA A 104 -0.89 14.18 -13.79
CA ALA A 104 -0.14 13.32 -14.71
C ALA A 104 0.58 12.17 -13.97
N MET A 105 1.19 12.47 -12.82
CA MET A 105 1.92 11.51 -12.00
C MET A 105 1.01 10.40 -11.45
N ILE A 106 -0.15 10.74 -10.91
CA ILE A 106 -1.03 9.76 -10.24
C ILE A 106 -1.97 9.11 -11.25
N ILE A 107 -2.64 9.88 -12.11
CA ILE A 107 -3.66 9.37 -13.04
C ILE A 107 -3.02 8.54 -14.15
N ASN A 108 -2.00 9.10 -14.82
CA ASN A 108 -1.35 8.48 -15.99
C ASN A 108 -0.04 7.78 -15.66
N SER A 109 0.41 7.87 -14.42
CA SER A 109 1.72 7.33 -13.99
C SER A 109 2.90 7.95 -14.73
N ASP A 110 2.82 9.22 -15.14
CA ASP A 110 3.86 9.94 -15.88
C ASP A 110 5.17 10.02 -15.08
N ASN A 111 6.26 9.55 -15.69
CA ASN A 111 7.57 9.48 -15.04
C ASN A 111 8.29 10.82 -15.03
N LEU A 112 8.16 11.60 -16.11
CA LEU A 112 8.76 12.94 -16.18
C LEU A 112 8.12 13.89 -15.18
N ALA A 113 6.78 13.89 -15.11
CA ALA A 113 6.06 14.67 -14.10
C ALA A 113 6.48 14.25 -12.67
N THR A 114 6.70 12.96 -12.43
CA THR A 114 7.19 12.46 -11.14
C THR A 114 8.56 13.04 -10.80
N ASP A 115 9.50 12.99 -11.73
CA ASP A 115 10.87 13.47 -11.50
C ASP A 115 10.94 15.00 -11.35
N ILE A 116 10.04 15.74 -12.02
CA ILE A 116 9.90 17.18 -11.80
C ILE A 116 9.40 17.48 -10.37
N VAL A 117 8.31 16.82 -9.92
CA VAL A 117 7.78 16.96 -8.56
C VAL A 117 8.82 16.55 -7.52
N LEU A 118 9.48 15.41 -7.74
CA LEU A 118 10.48 14.88 -6.84
C LEU A 118 11.68 15.84 -6.70
N ARG A 119 12.14 16.43 -7.81
CA ARG A 119 13.21 17.44 -7.80
C ARG A 119 12.79 18.70 -7.02
N ASP A 120 11.57 19.18 -7.21
CA ASP A 120 11.04 20.33 -6.47
C ASP A 120 10.94 20.05 -4.96
N LEU A 121 10.64 18.81 -4.57
CA LEU A 121 10.67 18.36 -3.17
C LEU A 121 12.09 18.28 -2.58
N GLY A 122 13.14 18.40 -3.40
CA GLY A 122 14.54 18.28 -3.01
C GLY A 122 15.12 16.87 -3.16
N GLY A 123 14.48 16.04 -3.99
CA GLY A 123 14.96 14.70 -4.39
C GLY A 123 14.54 13.56 -3.45
N PRO A 124 14.92 12.32 -3.80
CA PRO A 124 14.55 11.10 -3.06
C PRO A 124 14.89 11.16 -1.57
N ALA A 125 16.09 11.63 -1.24
CA ALA A 125 16.54 11.73 0.15
C ALA A 125 15.65 12.62 1.04
N LYS A 126 15.01 13.65 0.46
CA LYS A 126 14.05 14.50 1.19
C LYS A 126 12.72 13.79 1.39
N VAL A 127 12.26 13.00 0.41
CA VAL A 127 11.08 12.14 0.58
C VAL A 127 11.34 11.10 1.66
N GLN A 128 12.49 10.41 1.60
CA GLN A 128 12.87 9.42 2.59
C GLN A 128 12.96 10.01 4.01
N ARG A 129 13.53 11.20 4.14
CA ARG A 129 13.59 11.91 5.43
C ARG A 129 12.19 12.24 5.93
N TRP A 130 11.32 12.79 5.07
CA TRP A 130 9.95 13.11 5.46
C TRP A 130 9.16 11.88 5.92
N LEU A 131 9.32 10.73 5.25
CA LEU A 131 8.74 9.46 5.69
C LEU A 131 9.25 9.09 7.09
N LYS A 132 10.54 9.18 7.33
CA LYS A 132 11.16 8.89 8.63
C LYS A 132 10.68 9.86 9.73
N ASP A 133 10.66 11.15 9.46
CA ASP A 133 10.23 12.20 10.40
C ASP A 133 8.75 12.06 10.78
N ASN A 134 7.96 11.41 9.92
CA ASN A 134 6.57 11.06 10.18
C ASN A 134 6.39 9.60 10.65
N ASP A 135 7.44 8.90 11.08
CA ASP A 135 7.40 7.50 11.55
C ASP A 135 6.74 6.52 10.55
N VAL A 136 6.93 6.76 9.25
CA VAL A 136 6.54 5.82 8.19
C VAL A 136 7.70 4.87 7.93
N LYS A 137 7.58 3.65 8.44
CA LYS A 137 8.61 2.60 8.35
C LYS A 137 8.31 1.62 7.21
N GLY A 138 9.34 0.89 6.78
CA GLY A 138 9.22 -0.17 5.78
C GLY A 138 9.01 0.31 4.35
N LEU A 139 9.24 1.61 4.08
CA LEU A 139 9.35 2.19 2.74
C LEU A 139 10.73 2.80 2.54
N ARG A 140 11.33 2.57 1.38
CA ARG A 140 12.60 3.16 0.97
C ARG A 140 12.44 3.92 -0.34
N VAL A 141 12.95 5.15 -0.37
CA VAL A 141 12.97 6.02 -1.57
C VAL A 141 14.39 6.50 -1.76
N ASP A 142 15.12 5.86 -2.67
CA ASP A 142 16.57 6.04 -2.83
C ASP A 142 16.91 6.72 -4.16
N ARG A 143 16.09 6.51 -5.22
CA ARG A 143 16.35 6.97 -6.58
C ARG A 143 15.18 7.78 -7.13
N ASN A 144 15.44 8.68 -8.07
CA ASN A 144 14.40 9.20 -8.94
C ASN A 144 13.99 8.16 -10.01
N ILE A 145 12.92 8.43 -10.76
CA ILE A 145 12.40 7.44 -11.71
C ILE A 145 13.38 7.17 -12.85
N ALA A 146 14.06 8.21 -13.36
CA ALA A 146 15.06 8.05 -14.41
C ALA A 146 16.23 7.15 -13.94
N GLN A 147 16.74 7.37 -12.71
CA GLN A 147 17.78 6.54 -12.12
C GLN A 147 17.33 5.09 -11.89
N LEU A 148 16.08 4.90 -11.40
CA LEU A 148 15.49 3.57 -11.20
C LEU A 148 15.40 2.79 -12.53
N LEU A 149 14.98 3.46 -13.61
CA LEU A 149 14.81 2.84 -14.91
C LEU A 149 16.14 2.56 -15.61
N ALA A 150 17.15 3.40 -15.40
CA ALA A 150 18.51 3.22 -15.94
C ALA A 150 19.33 2.14 -15.20
N ALA A 151 18.99 1.83 -13.95
CA ALA A 151 19.71 0.84 -13.15
C ALA A 151 19.50 -0.59 -13.68
N ARG A 152 20.51 -1.46 -13.50
CA ARG A 152 20.36 -2.89 -13.76
C ARG A 152 19.17 -3.43 -12.97
N ARG A 153 18.30 -4.19 -13.64
CA ARG A 153 17.11 -4.77 -13.02
C ARG A 153 17.48 -5.85 -12.00
N ASP A 154 17.13 -5.57 -10.76
CA ASP A 154 17.14 -6.53 -9.64
C ASP A 154 15.83 -6.34 -8.86
N LEU A 155 14.98 -7.36 -8.85
CA LEU A 155 13.69 -7.33 -8.16
C LEU A 155 13.82 -7.66 -6.66
N TYR A 156 15.03 -7.89 -6.18
CA TYR A 156 15.36 -8.09 -4.77
C TYR A 156 16.17 -6.92 -4.19
N ASP A 157 16.46 -5.89 -5.01
CA ASP A 157 17.08 -4.66 -4.54
C ASP A 157 16.17 -3.97 -3.51
N GLU A 158 16.67 -3.80 -2.30
CA GLU A 158 15.91 -3.15 -1.23
C GLU A 158 15.68 -1.65 -1.46
N ARG A 159 16.45 -1.02 -2.36
CA ARG A 159 16.23 0.38 -2.72
C ARG A 159 14.89 0.51 -3.47
N ASP A 160 14.18 1.59 -3.16
CA ASP A 160 12.86 1.90 -3.74
C ASP A 160 11.84 0.78 -3.52
N SER A 161 11.92 0.13 -2.36
CA SER A 161 11.06 -0.99 -1.98
C SER A 161 10.10 -0.62 -0.83
N SER A 162 9.07 -1.44 -0.67
CA SER A 162 8.19 -1.45 0.47
C SER A 162 7.76 -2.87 0.80
N THR A 163 7.33 -3.10 2.04
CA THR A 163 6.60 -4.32 2.39
C THR A 163 5.09 -4.10 2.19
N PRO A 164 4.30 -5.15 1.90
CA PRO A 164 2.85 -5.03 1.81
C PRO A 164 2.22 -4.38 3.05
N LYS A 165 2.62 -4.80 4.25
CA LYS A 165 2.11 -4.21 5.51
C LYS A 165 2.51 -2.74 5.68
N ALA A 166 3.73 -2.37 5.33
CA ALA A 166 4.16 -0.98 5.40
C ALA A 166 3.35 -0.09 4.45
N MET A 167 3.04 -0.58 3.25
CA MET A 167 2.26 0.15 2.26
C MET A 167 0.81 0.36 2.74
N VAL A 168 0.13 -0.65 3.30
CA VAL A 168 -1.23 -0.44 3.84
C VAL A 168 -1.22 0.47 5.06
N LYS A 169 -0.15 0.49 5.86
CA LYS A 169 0.01 1.46 6.96
C LYS A 169 0.20 2.90 6.45
N LEU A 170 0.96 3.10 5.38
CA LEU A 170 1.02 4.41 4.70
C LEU A 170 -0.37 4.85 4.24
N LEU A 171 -1.13 3.97 3.56
CA LEU A 171 -2.48 4.24 3.08
C LEU A 171 -3.43 4.56 4.27
N GLN A 172 -3.38 3.79 5.36
CA GLN A 172 -4.15 4.05 6.58
C GLN A 172 -3.90 5.46 7.12
N ARG A 173 -2.64 5.88 7.18
CA ARG A 173 -2.26 7.20 7.69
C ARG A 173 -2.67 8.34 6.76
N ILE A 174 -2.71 8.09 5.45
CA ILE A 174 -3.30 9.02 4.49
C ILE A 174 -4.81 9.12 4.73
N ASP A 175 -5.51 7.99 4.83
CA ASP A 175 -6.96 7.96 4.99
C ASP A 175 -7.43 8.58 6.31
N SER A 176 -6.74 8.31 7.42
CA SER A 176 -7.06 8.87 8.73
C SER A 176 -6.75 10.38 8.87
N GLY A 177 -6.06 10.98 7.89
CA GLY A 177 -5.65 12.38 7.98
C GLY A 177 -4.45 12.63 8.92
N THR A 178 -3.79 11.57 9.42
CA THR A 178 -2.63 11.71 10.33
C THR A 178 -1.33 12.03 9.60
N LEU A 179 -1.25 11.76 8.30
CA LEU A 179 -0.07 12.04 7.49
C LEU A 179 -0.25 13.31 6.64
N ILE A 180 -1.44 13.54 6.12
CA ILE A 180 -1.88 14.75 5.40
C ILE A 180 -3.29 15.09 5.86
N LYS A 181 -3.63 16.39 5.92
CA LYS A 181 -4.93 16.86 6.37
C LYS A 181 -6.06 16.49 5.38
N PRO A 182 -7.33 16.61 5.78
CA PRO A 182 -8.48 16.20 4.95
C PRO A 182 -8.48 16.81 3.53
N THR A 183 -8.07 18.07 3.35
CA THR A 183 -8.04 18.73 2.03
C THR A 183 -7.06 18.04 1.08
N GLY A 184 -5.81 17.84 1.50
CA GLY A 184 -4.79 17.15 0.69
C GLY A 184 -5.13 15.68 0.49
N ARG A 185 -5.63 15.01 1.54
CA ARG A 185 -6.14 13.65 1.44
C ARG A 185 -7.21 13.51 0.36
N ASN A 186 -8.26 14.32 0.43
CA ASN A 186 -9.39 14.25 -0.51
C ASN A 186 -8.91 14.53 -1.95
N TYR A 187 -7.98 15.47 -2.12
CA TYR A 187 -7.37 15.72 -3.43
C TYR A 187 -6.60 14.51 -3.93
N LEU A 188 -5.71 13.90 -3.11
CA LEU A 188 -4.96 12.69 -3.50
C LEU A 188 -5.90 11.54 -3.86
N LEU A 189 -6.92 11.27 -3.04
CA LEU A 189 -7.89 10.20 -3.29
C LEU A 189 -8.66 10.46 -4.58
N SER A 190 -9.03 11.70 -4.89
CA SER A 190 -9.68 12.07 -6.15
C SER A 190 -8.81 11.79 -7.38
N LEU A 191 -7.47 11.95 -7.25
CA LEU A 191 -6.54 11.57 -8.31
C LEU A 191 -6.43 10.05 -8.46
N MET A 192 -6.36 9.31 -7.35
CA MET A 192 -6.26 7.86 -7.33
C MET A 192 -7.55 7.20 -7.87
N ALA A 193 -8.73 7.76 -7.60
CA ALA A 193 -10.00 7.30 -8.17
C ALA A 193 -10.05 7.40 -9.71
N ARG A 194 -9.34 8.38 -10.27
CA ARG A 194 -9.23 8.61 -11.72
C ARG A 194 -8.07 7.87 -12.39
N CYS A 195 -7.37 6.96 -11.68
CA CYS A 195 -6.25 6.22 -12.23
C CYS A 195 -6.62 5.49 -13.52
N GLN A 196 -5.86 5.74 -14.60
CA GLN A 196 -6.10 5.18 -15.94
C GLN A 196 -5.33 3.88 -16.19
N THR A 197 -4.39 3.52 -15.31
CA THR A 197 -3.54 2.35 -15.49
C THR A 197 -4.08 1.14 -14.73
N GLY A 198 -3.72 -0.08 -15.17
CA GLY A 198 -4.02 -1.32 -14.45
C GLY A 198 -5.49 -1.73 -14.40
N LYS A 199 -6.25 -1.49 -15.49
CA LYS A 199 -7.66 -1.93 -15.61
C LYS A 199 -7.83 -3.44 -15.37
N ASN A 200 -6.78 -4.21 -15.59
CA ASN A 200 -6.71 -5.66 -15.45
C ASN A 200 -6.09 -6.14 -14.12
N ARG A 201 -6.02 -5.27 -13.09
CA ARG A 201 -5.46 -5.58 -11.76
C ARG A 201 -6.53 -5.50 -10.67
N MET A 202 -6.28 -4.78 -9.59
CA MET A 202 -7.13 -4.70 -8.39
C MET A 202 -8.61 -4.57 -8.72
N ARG A 203 -9.01 -3.70 -9.66
CA ARG A 203 -10.42 -3.45 -9.99
C ARG A 203 -11.06 -4.46 -10.94
N ALA A 204 -10.27 -5.34 -11.61
CA ALA A 204 -10.73 -6.11 -12.76
C ALA A 204 -11.86 -7.11 -12.45
N LEU A 205 -11.83 -7.73 -11.27
CA LEU A 205 -12.78 -8.77 -10.87
C LEU A 205 -13.73 -8.32 -9.73
N LEU A 206 -13.65 -7.06 -9.34
CA LEU A 206 -14.58 -6.52 -8.34
C LEU A 206 -15.97 -6.33 -8.97
N PRO A 207 -17.07 -6.37 -8.19
CA PRO A 207 -18.39 -6.08 -8.67
C PRO A 207 -18.45 -4.73 -9.39
N PHE A 208 -19.29 -4.64 -10.42
CA PHE A 208 -19.48 -3.38 -11.15
C PHE A 208 -19.89 -2.25 -10.19
N GLY A 209 -19.29 -1.08 -10.37
CA GLY A 209 -19.58 0.08 -9.54
C GLY A 209 -18.82 0.13 -8.19
N THR A 210 -18.00 -0.90 -7.84
CA THR A 210 -17.17 -0.85 -6.62
C THR A 210 -16.21 0.34 -6.69
N PRO A 211 -16.27 1.29 -5.71
CA PRO A 211 -15.32 2.40 -5.68
C PRO A 211 -13.91 1.91 -5.36
N VAL A 212 -12.95 2.32 -6.18
CA VAL A 212 -11.53 1.97 -6.04
C VAL A 212 -10.68 3.21 -6.29
N GLU A 213 -9.90 3.61 -5.31
CA GLU A 213 -8.84 4.60 -5.43
C GLU A 213 -7.49 3.89 -5.41
N HIS A 214 -6.75 3.91 -6.52
CA HIS A 214 -5.54 3.11 -6.58
C HIS A 214 -4.39 3.73 -7.36
N LYS A 215 -3.20 3.20 -7.16
CA LYS A 215 -2.00 3.51 -7.94
C LYS A 215 -1.28 2.23 -8.30
N THR A 216 -0.98 2.08 -9.57
CA THR A 216 -0.25 0.92 -10.10
C THR A 216 1.24 1.16 -10.23
N GLY A 217 2.02 0.09 -10.21
CA GLY A 217 3.42 0.08 -10.57
C GLY A 217 3.77 -1.09 -11.48
N THR A 218 4.73 -0.89 -12.39
CA THR A 218 5.20 -1.92 -13.31
C THR A 218 6.69 -1.75 -13.55
N LEU A 219 7.42 -2.86 -13.46
CA LEU A 219 8.76 -3.03 -13.99
C LEU A 219 8.78 -4.36 -14.75
N ASP A 220 9.80 -4.60 -15.53
CA ASP A 220 9.96 -5.93 -16.09
C ASP A 220 10.04 -6.97 -14.96
N GLY A 221 9.25 -8.05 -15.07
CA GLY A 221 9.11 -9.05 -14.02
C GLY A 221 8.31 -8.64 -12.78
N LEU A 222 7.80 -7.40 -12.68
CA LEU A 222 7.05 -6.90 -11.52
C LEU A 222 5.73 -6.23 -11.90
N THR A 223 4.69 -6.54 -11.14
CA THR A 223 3.38 -5.87 -11.20
C THR A 223 2.92 -5.55 -9.78
N THR A 224 2.54 -4.29 -9.54
CA THR A 224 2.06 -3.85 -8.23
C THR A 224 0.77 -3.04 -8.38
N ASP A 225 -0.07 -3.04 -7.35
CA ASP A 225 -1.26 -2.21 -7.27
C ASP A 225 -1.59 -1.94 -5.80
N VAL A 226 -1.75 -0.68 -5.42
CA VAL A 226 -1.99 -0.27 -4.04
C VAL A 226 -3.07 0.79 -3.97
N GLY A 227 -3.91 0.75 -2.93
CA GLY A 227 -4.99 1.74 -2.81
C GLY A 227 -6.10 1.29 -1.89
N PHE A 228 -7.30 1.71 -2.20
CA PHE A 228 -8.47 1.47 -1.37
C PHE A 228 -9.57 0.80 -2.19
N ILE A 229 -10.32 -0.09 -1.53
CA ILE A 229 -11.56 -0.69 -2.02
C ILE A 229 -12.64 -0.32 -1.01
N THR A 230 -13.74 0.27 -1.46
CA THR A 230 -14.90 0.55 -0.59
C THR A 230 -15.93 -0.57 -0.74
N LEU A 231 -16.29 -1.18 0.39
CA LEU A 231 -17.31 -2.22 0.48
C LEU A 231 -18.74 -1.62 0.42
N PRO A 232 -19.78 -2.40 0.10
CA PRO A 232 -21.16 -1.92 0.04
C PRO A 232 -21.71 -1.36 1.34
N ASP A 233 -21.14 -1.77 2.49
CA ASP A 233 -21.49 -1.27 3.82
C ASP A 233 -20.75 0.03 4.20
N GLY A 234 -19.97 0.59 3.27
CA GLY A 234 -19.21 1.82 3.46
C GLY A 234 -17.83 1.63 4.10
N ARG A 235 -17.49 0.43 4.59
CA ARG A 235 -16.14 0.16 5.09
C ARG A 235 -15.11 0.28 3.96
N ARG A 236 -13.95 0.82 4.29
CA ARG A 236 -12.83 0.98 3.37
C ARG A 236 -11.71 0.05 3.74
N LEU A 237 -11.20 -0.65 2.75
CA LEU A 237 -10.04 -1.52 2.87
C LEU A 237 -8.83 -0.83 2.25
N ALA A 238 -7.74 -0.67 3.00
CA ALA A 238 -6.45 -0.36 2.42
C ALA A 238 -5.81 -1.65 1.92
N VAL A 239 -5.40 -1.69 0.65
CA VAL A 239 -4.92 -2.90 -0.03
C VAL A 239 -3.58 -2.64 -0.70
N ALA A 240 -2.63 -3.55 -0.53
CA ALA A 240 -1.34 -3.54 -1.20
C ALA A 240 -1.04 -4.92 -1.81
N LEU A 241 -0.83 -4.94 -3.11
CA LEU A 241 -0.63 -6.14 -3.93
C LEU A 241 0.67 -6.00 -4.73
N PHE A 242 1.60 -6.92 -4.51
CA PHE A 242 2.89 -6.98 -5.19
C PHE A 242 3.08 -8.38 -5.78
N ALA A 243 3.46 -8.45 -7.05
CA ALA A 243 3.80 -9.71 -7.71
C ALA A 243 5.11 -9.56 -8.47
N ARG A 244 6.16 -10.30 -8.09
CA ARG A 244 7.42 -10.37 -8.80
C ARG A 244 7.65 -11.77 -9.35
N HIS A 245 8.24 -11.87 -10.54
CA HIS A 245 8.39 -13.09 -11.31
C HIS A 245 7.04 -13.79 -11.61
N GLY A 246 7.09 -15.01 -12.08
CA GLY A 246 5.89 -15.75 -12.47
C GLY A 246 5.15 -15.18 -13.68
N ALA A 247 4.11 -15.89 -14.11
CA ALA A 247 3.23 -15.51 -15.22
C ALA A 247 1.93 -14.88 -14.70
N ASN A 248 1.20 -14.19 -15.61
CA ASN A 248 -0.15 -13.69 -15.35
C ASN A 248 -0.31 -12.82 -14.09
N ARG A 249 0.75 -12.10 -13.68
CA ARG A 249 0.76 -11.25 -12.50
C ARG A 249 -0.47 -10.33 -12.36
N PRO A 250 -0.95 -9.62 -13.42
CA PRO A 250 -2.15 -8.79 -13.31
C PRO A 250 -3.38 -9.58 -12.86
N THR A 251 -3.62 -10.75 -13.46
CA THR A 251 -4.76 -11.64 -13.12
C THR A 251 -4.62 -12.17 -11.69
N THR A 252 -3.41 -12.50 -11.26
CA THR A 252 -3.14 -12.93 -9.87
C THR A 252 -3.52 -11.83 -8.88
N LEU A 253 -3.14 -10.57 -9.15
CA LEU A 253 -3.52 -9.43 -8.30
C LEU A 253 -5.04 -9.19 -8.32
N ALA A 254 -5.69 -9.36 -9.47
CA ALA A 254 -7.15 -9.23 -9.59
C ALA A 254 -7.88 -10.31 -8.75
N ASN A 255 -7.43 -11.56 -8.80
CA ASN A 255 -7.97 -12.65 -7.99
C ASN A 255 -7.76 -12.38 -6.49
N ALA A 256 -6.57 -11.92 -6.09
CA ALA A 256 -6.31 -11.57 -4.69
C ALA A 256 -7.24 -10.43 -4.22
N ALA A 257 -7.41 -9.36 -5.01
CA ALA A 257 -8.31 -8.28 -4.69
C ALA A 257 -9.77 -8.75 -4.56
N ARG A 258 -10.22 -9.66 -5.44
CA ARG A 258 -11.55 -10.25 -5.36
C ARG A 258 -11.73 -11.07 -4.08
N ARG A 259 -10.77 -11.90 -3.69
CA ARG A 259 -10.83 -12.66 -2.44
C ARG A 259 -10.82 -11.77 -1.21
N ILE A 260 -10.04 -10.69 -1.23
CA ILE A 260 -10.05 -9.68 -0.17
C ILE A 260 -11.44 -9.05 -0.05
N TYR A 261 -12.02 -8.59 -1.15
CA TYR A 261 -13.37 -8.01 -1.17
C TYR A 261 -14.41 -8.97 -0.60
N ASP A 262 -14.48 -10.20 -1.12
CA ASP A 262 -15.45 -11.21 -0.69
C ASP A 262 -15.23 -11.62 0.78
N GLY A 263 -13.98 -11.78 1.20
CA GLY A 263 -13.62 -12.19 2.54
C GLY A 263 -13.99 -11.17 3.61
N PHE A 264 -13.71 -9.88 3.39
CA PHE A 264 -14.10 -8.83 4.32
C PHE A 264 -15.61 -8.54 4.27
N LEU A 265 -16.26 -8.73 3.11
CA LEU A 265 -17.70 -8.61 3.00
C LEU A 265 -18.44 -9.71 3.77
N SER A 266 -17.92 -10.95 3.77
CA SER A 266 -18.53 -12.07 4.51
C SER A 266 -18.49 -11.90 6.03
N VAL A 267 -17.64 -11.01 6.54
CA VAL A 267 -17.52 -10.64 7.96
C VAL A 267 -18.36 -9.40 8.29
N MET A 268 -19.41 -9.12 7.50
CA MET A 268 -20.35 -8.07 7.87
C MET A 268 -20.87 -8.33 9.28
N ARG A 269 -20.60 -7.41 10.22
CA ARG A 269 -21.20 -7.46 11.53
C ARG A 269 -22.70 -7.22 11.35
N VAL A 270 -23.50 -8.25 11.61
CA VAL A 270 -24.91 -8.04 11.86
C VAL A 270 -24.99 -7.01 13.00
N PRO A 271 -25.66 -5.85 12.82
CA PRO A 271 -25.85 -4.94 13.94
C PRO A 271 -26.46 -5.76 15.07
N PHE A 272 -25.86 -5.73 16.24
CA PHE A 272 -26.50 -6.32 17.43
C PHE A 272 -27.87 -5.68 17.53
N ALA A 273 -28.91 -6.46 17.23
CA ALA A 273 -30.26 -6.09 17.58
C ALA A 273 -30.24 -5.91 19.09
N THR A 274 -30.32 -4.67 19.56
CA THR A 274 -30.59 -4.35 20.96
C THR A 274 -31.99 -4.86 21.24
N THR A 275 -32.11 -6.11 21.66
CA THR A 275 -33.30 -6.60 22.30
C THR A 275 -33.39 -5.88 23.64
N SER A 276 -34.05 -4.72 23.66
CA SER A 276 -34.58 -4.17 24.90
C SER A 276 -35.61 -5.18 25.43
N PRO A 277 -35.47 -5.69 26.62
CA PRO A 277 -36.54 -6.45 27.24
C PRO A 277 -37.73 -5.50 27.47
N ILE A 278 -38.83 -5.72 26.76
CA ILE A 278 -40.11 -5.10 27.05
C ILE A 278 -40.48 -5.63 28.42
N ALA A 279 -40.36 -4.80 29.45
CA ALA A 279 -40.93 -5.05 30.74
C ALA A 279 -42.48 -4.98 30.61
N LEU A 280 -43.12 -6.13 30.58
CA LEU A 280 -44.56 -6.24 30.82
C LEU A 280 -44.82 -5.91 32.26
N ARG A 281 -45.53 -4.82 32.51
CA ARG A 281 -46.39 -4.60 33.68
C ARG A 281 -47.76 -4.15 33.22
#